data_204e402c657a6ffbe933cc316b425739
#
_entry.id   204e402c657a6ffbe933cc316b425739
#
_cell.length_a   1.000
_cell.length_b   1.000
_cell.length_c   1.000
_cell.angle_alpha   90.00
_cell.angle_beta   90.00
_cell.angle_gamma   90.00
#
_symmetry.space_group_name_H-M   'P 1'
#
loop_
_entity.id
_entity.type
_entity.pdbx_description
1 polymer ?
#
loop_
_entity_poly.entity_id
_entity_poly.type
_entity_poly.pdbx_seq_one_letter_code
_entity_poly.pdbx_strand_id
1 'polypeptide(L)'
;MNKIITGMLLILSLPTAAQDFQGRIYDAYLRGRMDLWKETMEQMERKAAIEKDPVLLYELTEVQYGYIGYCLSMKQKKEAERVLEEAEAQAKVLLEKGIEVPRVYSLIGAFYGYRINLQPIRAPHFGKKSEEANSEALKRGPREPQAWMEKGNIEFYKPAIFGGSKTDAVPHYEKAVRLFEESPGRTDRNWVYLNCLAGLGIAYEETDQPEKAGKVYKKLLDLEPDFKWVRDELYPDYLRKQSRD
;
A
#
# COMPACT_ATOMS: atom_id res chain seq x y z
N MET A 1 -50.33 -50.45 10.49
CA MET A 1 -49.47 -49.52 11.25
C MET A 1 -48.24 -49.19 10.44
N ASN A 2 -48.29 -48.08 9.68
CA ASN A 2 -47.16 -47.65 8.85
C ASN A 2 -46.30 -46.67 9.67
N LYS A 3 -45.05 -47.03 9.91
CA LYS A 3 -44.06 -46.16 10.52
C LYS A 3 -43.42 -45.28 9.42
N ILE A 4 -43.71 -43.97 9.43
CA ILE A 4 -43.02 -42.99 8.59
C ILE A 4 -41.71 -42.68 9.29
N ILE A 5 -40.57 -43.07 8.68
CA ILE A 5 -39.24 -42.65 9.11
C ILE A 5 -38.95 -41.29 8.44
N THR A 6 -39.04 -40.22 9.22
CA THR A 6 -38.64 -38.87 8.80
C THR A 6 -37.12 -38.80 8.89
N GLY A 7 -36.46 -38.95 7.75
CA GLY A 7 -35.00 -38.71 7.64
C GLY A 7 -34.69 -37.21 7.78
N MET A 8 -34.07 -36.87 8.90
CA MET A 8 -33.54 -35.52 9.16
C MET A 8 -32.20 -35.35 8.38
N LEU A 9 -32.25 -34.64 7.28
CA LEU A 9 -31.05 -34.27 6.53
C LEU A 9 -30.25 -33.27 7.38
N LEU A 10 -29.19 -33.73 8.03
CA LEU A 10 -28.18 -32.83 8.62
C LEU A 10 -27.37 -32.20 7.49
N ILE A 11 -27.67 -30.93 7.17
CA ILE A 11 -26.82 -30.10 6.35
C ILE A 11 -25.61 -29.74 7.21
N LEU A 12 -24.54 -30.51 7.07
CA LEU A 12 -23.22 -30.14 7.57
C LEU A 12 -22.76 -28.89 6.79
N SER A 13 -22.99 -27.70 7.34
CA SER A 13 -22.31 -26.49 6.89
C SER A 13 -20.82 -26.67 7.22
N LEU A 14 -20.03 -27.05 6.22
CA LEU A 14 -18.58 -26.94 6.30
C LEU A 14 -18.26 -25.46 6.59
N PRO A 15 -17.41 -25.16 7.60
CA PRO A 15 -16.93 -23.82 7.78
C PRO A 15 -16.22 -23.42 6.48
N THR A 16 -16.76 -22.44 5.76
CA THR A 16 -16.02 -21.79 4.69
C THR A 16 -14.77 -21.21 5.33
N ALA A 17 -13.61 -21.79 5.03
CA ALA A 17 -12.34 -21.22 5.44
C ALA A 17 -12.37 -19.74 5.07
N ALA A 18 -12.21 -18.86 6.07
CA ALA A 18 -12.15 -17.44 5.83
C ALA A 18 -11.11 -17.20 4.72
N GLN A 19 -11.51 -16.56 3.64
CA GLN A 19 -10.65 -16.39 2.48
C GLN A 19 -9.53 -15.43 2.87
N ASP A 20 -8.30 -15.92 3.03
CA ASP A 20 -7.12 -15.13 3.39
C ASP A 20 -6.67 -14.27 2.21
N PHE A 21 -7.38 -13.19 1.95
CA PHE A 21 -7.03 -12.24 0.91
C PHE A 21 -5.70 -11.54 1.21
N GLN A 22 -5.50 -11.11 2.46
CA GLN A 22 -4.30 -10.38 2.87
C GLN A 22 -3.04 -11.23 2.69
N GLY A 23 -3.08 -12.50 3.08
CA GLY A 23 -1.98 -13.43 2.86
C GLY A 23 -1.67 -13.64 1.38
N ARG A 24 -2.69 -13.76 0.53
CA ARG A 24 -2.51 -13.91 -0.92
C ARG A 24 -1.92 -12.64 -1.57
N ILE A 25 -2.36 -11.47 -1.16
CA ILE A 25 -1.80 -10.17 -1.60
C ILE A 25 -0.33 -10.05 -1.17
N TYR A 26 -0.04 -10.40 0.09
CA TYR A 26 1.33 -10.39 0.60
C TYR A 26 2.25 -11.31 -0.20
N ASP A 27 1.84 -12.56 -0.43
CA ASP A 27 2.61 -13.53 -1.21
C ASP A 27 2.79 -13.10 -2.67
N ALA A 28 1.76 -12.47 -3.26
CA ALA A 28 1.84 -11.89 -4.59
C ALA A 28 2.85 -10.74 -4.66
N TYR A 29 2.87 -9.87 -3.64
CA TYR A 29 3.82 -8.77 -3.53
C TYR A 29 5.26 -9.27 -3.44
N LEU A 30 5.54 -10.20 -2.53
CA LEU A 30 6.87 -10.77 -2.35
C LEU A 30 7.42 -11.39 -3.64
N ARG A 31 6.59 -12.13 -4.35
CA ARG A 31 7.00 -12.86 -5.56
C ARG A 31 6.91 -12.03 -6.84
N GLY A 32 6.46 -10.77 -6.77
CA GLY A 32 6.23 -9.92 -7.94
C GLY A 32 5.14 -10.46 -8.87
N ARG A 33 4.15 -11.22 -8.33
CA ARG A 33 3.05 -11.85 -9.07
C ARG A 33 1.84 -10.93 -9.09
N MET A 34 1.94 -9.84 -9.85
CA MET A 34 0.86 -8.86 -9.97
C MET A 34 -0.38 -9.39 -10.71
N ASP A 35 -0.24 -10.49 -11.43
CA ASP A 35 -1.35 -11.27 -11.96
C ASP A 35 -2.21 -11.88 -10.83
N LEU A 36 -1.57 -12.49 -9.82
CA LEU A 36 -2.25 -13.04 -8.63
C LEU A 36 -2.81 -11.92 -7.73
N TRP A 37 -2.09 -10.79 -7.64
CA TRP A 37 -2.59 -9.60 -6.96
C TRP A 37 -3.91 -9.14 -7.57
N LYS A 38 -3.93 -8.95 -8.89
CA LYS A 38 -5.14 -8.54 -9.63
C LYS A 38 -6.29 -9.52 -9.44
N GLU A 39 -6.03 -10.81 -9.62
CA GLU A 39 -7.05 -11.85 -9.42
C GLU A 39 -7.66 -11.81 -8.01
N THR A 40 -6.81 -11.64 -6.99
CA THR A 40 -7.25 -11.55 -5.59
C THR A 40 -8.05 -10.28 -5.35
N MET A 41 -7.60 -9.13 -5.87
CA MET A 41 -8.31 -7.86 -5.81
C MET A 41 -9.72 -7.98 -6.43
N GLU A 42 -9.84 -8.58 -7.62
CA GLU A 42 -11.14 -8.81 -8.27
C GLU A 42 -12.07 -9.75 -7.47
N GLN A 43 -11.51 -10.70 -6.72
CA GLN A 43 -12.30 -11.52 -5.81
C GLN A 43 -12.79 -10.70 -4.61
N MET A 44 -11.96 -9.83 -4.05
CA MET A 44 -12.35 -8.89 -2.99
C MET A 44 -13.44 -7.93 -3.45
N GLU A 45 -13.35 -7.39 -4.69
CA GLU A 45 -14.37 -6.52 -5.29
C GLU A 45 -15.75 -7.20 -5.33
N ARG A 46 -15.79 -8.44 -5.86
CA ARG A 46 -17.03 -9.23 -5.91
C ARG A 46 -17.61 -9.47 -4.52
N LYS A 47 -16.76 -9.81 -3.55
CA LYS A 47 -17.19 -10.09 -2.19
C LYS A 47 -17.67 -8.82 -1.49
N ALA A 48 -16.95 -7.71 -1.59
CA ALA A 48 -17.32 -6.43 -0.99
C ALA A 48 -18.66 -5.88 -1.54
N ALA A 49 -18.94 -6.10 -2.82
CA ALA A 49 -20.23 -5.73 -3.44
C ALA A 49 -21.42 -6.46 -2.83
N ILE A 50 -21.23 -7.72 -2.38
CA ILE A 50 -22.28 -8.56 -1.79
C ILE A 50 -22.41 -8.31 -0.28
N GLU A 51 -21.30 -8.38 0.46
CA GLU A 51 -21.30 -8.37 1.92
C GLU A 51 -21.43 -6.96 2.51
N LYS A 52 -21.01 -5.93 1.76
CA LYS A 52 -21.00 -4.52 2.19
C LYS A 52 -20.29 -4.30 3.55
N ASP A 53 -19.31 -5.19 3.84
CA ASP A 53 -18.47 -5.10 5.03
C ASP A 53 -17.49 -3.92 4.88
N PRO A 54 -17.51 -2.94 5.79
CA PRO A 54 -16.62 -1.79 5.71
C PRO A 54 -15.15 -2.14 5.96
N VAL A 55 -14.84 -3.21 6.69
CA VAL A 55 -13.47 -3.67 6.91
C VAL A 55 -12.91 -4.23 5.60
N LEU A 56 -13.65 -5.12 4.94
CA LEU A 56 -13.27 -5.63 3.62
C LEU A 56 -13.16 -4.51 2.57
N LEU A 57 -14.03 -3.49 2.65
CA LEU A 57 -13.98 -2.35 1.74
C LEU A 57 -12.69 -1.54 1.95
N TYR A 58 -12.26 -1.34 3.21
CA TYR A 58 -10.98 -0.69 3.51
C TYR A 58 -9.80 -1.51 2.98
N GLU A 59 -9.77 -2.81 3.27
CA GLU A 59 -8.72 -3.71 2.78
C GLU A 59 -8.63 -3.71 1.25
N LEU A 60 -9.76 -3.74 0.55
CA LEU A 60 -9.81 -3.62 -0.90
C LEU A 60 -9.23 -2.29 -1.39
N THR A 61 -9.59 -1.18 -0.75
CA THR A 61 -9.10 0.16 -1.12
C THR A 61 -7.57 0.25 -0.95
N GLU A 62 -7.00 -0.37 0.09
CA GLU A 62 -5.55 -0.46 0.30
C GLU A 62 -4.87 -1.36 -0.74
N VAL A 63 -5.50 -2.48 -1.12
CA VAL A 63 -5.01 -3.35 -2.19
C VAL A 63 -5.04 -2.64 -3.55
N GLN A 64 -6.09 -1.88 -3.84
CA GLN A 64 -6.20 -1.05 -5.04
C GLN A 64 -5.11 0.03 -5.07
N TYR A 65 -4.79 0.67 -3.95
CA TYR A 65 -3.67 1.62 -3.87
C TYR A 65 -2.36 0.99 -4.37
N GLY A 66 -1.99 -0.19 -3.90
CA GLY A 66 -0.80 -0.90 -4.37
C GLY A 66 -0.84 -1.23 -5.86
N TYR A 67 -1.99 -1.73 -6.34
CA TYR A 67 -2.17 -2.10 -7.74
C TYR A 67 -2.13 -0.90 -8.70
N ILE A 68 -2.70 0.23 -8.32
CA ILE A 68 -2.62 1.48 -9.09
C ILE A 68 -1.17 1.91 -9.26
N GLY A 69 -0.37 1.89 -8.17
CA GLY A 69 1.06 2.21 -8.21
C GLY A 69 1.81 1.34 -9.21
N TYR A 70 1.55 0.02 -9.21
CA TYR A 70 2.10 -0.90 -10.19
C TYR A 70 1.66 -0.56 -11.63
N CYS A 71 0.38 -0.35 -11.87
CA CYS A 71 -0.12 0.00 -13.20
C CYS A 71 0.53 1.27 -13.75
N LEU A 72 0.75 2.28 -12.90
CA LEU A 72 1.42 3.52 -13.29
C LEU A 72 2.90 3.28 -13.65
N SER A 73 3.62 2.46 -12.86
CA SER A 73 5.02 2.10 -13.15
C SER A 73 5.15 1.37 -14.50
N MET A 74 4.16 0.52 -14.82
CA MET A 74 4.09 -0.24 -16.07
C MET A 74 3.43 0.55 -17.22
N LYS A 75 3.15 1.84 -17.03
CA LYS A 75 2.50 2.73 -18.02
C LYS A 75 1.10 2.27 -18.46
N GLN A 76 0.42 1.48 -17.66
CA GLN A 76 -0.95 0.97 -17.90
C GLN A 76 -1.99 2.01 -17.44
N LYS A 77 -1.95 3.20 -18.03
CA LYS A 77 -2.74 4.38 -17.58
C LYS A 77 -4.24 4.14 -17.52
N LYS A 78 -4.82 3.44 -18.52
CA LYS A 78 -6.26 3.18 -18.54
C LYS A 78 -6.72 2.32 -17.38
N GLU A 79 -5.96 1.27 -17.05
CA GLU A 79 -6.27 0.39 -15.92
C GLU A 79 -6.05 1.12 -14.59
N ALA A 80 -4.96 1.87 -14.47
CA ALA A 80 -4.72 2.71 -13.30
C ALA A 80 -5.87 3.69 -13.04
N GLU A 81 -6.38 4.35 -14.09
CA GLU A 81 -7.48 5.32 -13.98
C GLU A 81 -8.78 4.66 -13.54
N ARG A 82 -9.14 3.51 -14.14
CA ARG A 82 -10.32 2.73 -13.76
C ARG A 82 -10.31 2.35 -12.28
N VAL A 83 -9.21 1.73 -11.83
CA VAL A 83 -9.10 1.28 -10.43
C VAL A 83 -9.04 2.47 -9.46
N LEU A 84 -8.40 3.58 -9.88
CA LEU A 84 -8.33 4.80 -9.06
C LEU A 84 -9.72 5.43 -8.83
N GLU A 85 -10.57 5.48 -9.86
CA GLU A 85 -11.94 5.99 -9.73
C GLU A 85 -12.76 5.17 -8.73
N GLU A 86 -12.63 3.86 -8.78
CA GLU A 86 -13.29 2.95 -7.83
C GLU A 86 -12.76 3.15 -6.41
N ALA A 87 -11.42 3.23 -6.24
CA ALA A 87 -10.78 3.43 -4.93
C ALA A 87 -11.16 4.79 -4.30
N GLU A 88 -11.24 5.86 -5.10
CA GLU A 88 -11.69 7.18 -4.65
C GLU A 88 -13.15 7.15 -4.17
N ALA A 89 -14.03 6.45 -4.89
CA ALA A 89 -15.42 6.29 -4.48
C ALA A 89 -15.55 5.49 -3.17
N GLN A 90 -14.78 4.43 -3.02
CA GLN A 90 -14.74 3.62 -1.79
C GLN A 90 -14.20 4.42 -0.61
N ALA A 91 -13.10 5.18 -0.80
CA ALA A 91 -12.54 6.03 0.24
C ALA A 91 -13.56 7.05 0.78
N LYS A 92 -14.41 7.62 -0.10
CA LYS A 92 -15.50 8.50 0.32
C LYS A 92 -16.51 7.78 1.23
N VAL A 93 -16.93 6.58 0.84
CA VAL A 93 -17.87 5.76 1.65
C VAL A 93 -17.26 5.42 3.01
N LEU A 94 -15.96 5.09 3.05
CA LEU A 94 -15.26 4.78 4.30
C LEU A 94 -15.20 5.99 5.25
N LEU A 95 -14.93 7.18 4.71
CA LEU A 95 -14.96 8.41 5.51
C LEU A 95 -16.36 8.73 6.05
N GLU A 96 -17.41 8.58 5.24
CA GLU A 96 -18.80 8.78 5.65
C GLU A 96 -19.21 7.83 6.80
N LYS A 97 -18.62 6.62 6.81
CA LYS A 97 -18.82 5.61 7.86
C LYS A 97 -17.88 5.75 9.05
N GLY A 98 -16.88 6.62 9.00
CA GLY A 98 -15.88 6.80 10.05
C GLY A 98 -14.89 5.63 10.20
N ILE A 99 -14.67 4.85 9.13
CA ILE A 99 -13.80 3.67 9.14
C ILE A 99 -12.36 4.07 8.83
N GLU A 100 -11.42 3.65 9.66
CA GLU A 100 -9.95 3.80 9.47
C GLU A 100 -9.55 5.22 9.00
N VAL A 101 -10.22 6.23 9.54
CA VAL A 101 -10.20 7.61 9.02
C VAL A 101 -8.80 8.15 8.75
N PRO A 102 -7.79 8.00 9.64
CA PRO A 102 -6.43 8.48 9.34
C PRO A 102 -5.80 7.78 8.14
N ARG A 103 -5.99 6.46 8.02
CA ARG A 103 -5.46 5.67 6.91
C ARG A 103 -6.14 6.02 5.60
N VAL A 104 -7.46 6.18 5.62
CA VAL A 104 -8.23 6.56 4.43
C VAL A 104 -7.80 7.93 3.92
N TYR A 105 -7.55 8.92 4.80
CA TYR A 105 -6.97 10.19 4.39
C TYR A 105 -5.57 10.04 3.79
N SER A 106 -4.74 9.12 4.29
CA SER A 106 -3.43 8.80 3.70
C SER A 106 -3.58 8.27 2.27
N LEU A 107 -4.51 7.32 2.06
CA LEU A 107 -4.82 6.78 0.73
C LEU A 107 -5.33 7.88 -0.22
N ILE A 108 -6.22 8.77 0.23
CA ILE A 108 -6.70 9.91 -0.56
C ILE A 108 -5.54 10.82 -0.97
N GLY A 109 -4.60 11.08 -0.07
CA GLY A 109 -3.37 11.82 -0.38
C GLY A 109 -2.57 11.18 -1.51
N ALA A 110 -2.35 9.87 -1.43
CA ALA A 110 -1.69 9.08 -2.46
C ALA A 110 -2.47 9.07 -3.79
N PHE A 111 -3.80 8.96 -3.76
CA PHE A 111 -4.65 9.00 -4.95
C PHE A 111 -4.51 10.32 -5.71
N TYR A 112 -4.41 11.45 -5.02
CA TYR A 112 -4.08 12.72 -5.67
C TYR A 112 -2.67 12.71 -6.29
N GLY A 113 -1.69 12.04 -5.67
CA GLY A 113 -0.38 11.78 -6.28
C GLY A 113 -0.49 10.98 -7.58
N TYR A 114 -1.32 9.94 -7.61
CA TYR A 114 -1.60 9.16 -8.83
C TYR A 114 -2.32 9.98 -9.90
N ARG A 115 -3.25 10.86 -9.51
CA ARG A 115 -3.88 11.83 -10.45
C ARG A 115 -2.86 12.77 -11.07
N ILE A 116 -1.80 13.18 -10.37
CA ILE A 116 -0.70 13.98 -10.95
C ILE A 116 -0.02 13.21 -12.07
N ASN A 117 0.27 11.92 -11.88
CA ASN A 117 0.89 11.07 -12.90
C ASN A 117 -0.02 10.93 -14.15
N LEU A 118 -1.32 10.76 -13.95
CA LEU A 118 -2.30 10.61 -15.04
C LEU A 118 -2.57 11.94 -15.76
N GLN A 119 -2.59 13.06 -15.04
CA GLN A 119 -2.98 14.39 -15.53
C GLN A 119 -1.97 15.46 -15.10
N PRO A 120 -0.72 15.47 -15.65
CA PRO A 120 0.36 16.35 -15.18
C PRO A 120 0.04 17.86 -15.24
N ILE A 121 -0.78 18.29 -16.18
CA ILE A 121 -1.22 19.70 -16.30
C ILE A 121 -1.94 20.18 -15.02
N ARG A 122 -2.60 19.25 -14.30
CA ARG A 122 -3.33 19.56 -13.07
C ARG A 122 -2.49 19.33 -11.80
N ALA A 123 -1.17 19.10 -11.94
CA ALA A 123 -0.27 18.83 -10.81
C ALA A 123 -0.35 19.88 -9.68
N PRO A 124 -0.40 21.20 -9.91
CA PRO A 124 -0.51 22.17 -8.82
C PRO A 124 -1.79 22.00 -7.99
N HIS A 125 -2.91 21.68 -8.65
CA HIS A 125 -4.19 21.46 -7.98
C HIS A 125 -4.19 20.16 -7.17
N PHE A 126 -3.75 19.06 -7.77
CA PHE A 126 -3.72 17.75 -7.08
C PHE A 126 -2.64 17.69 -6.01
N GLY A 127 -1.48 18.36 -6.19
CA GLY A 127 -0.43 18.46 -5.20
C GLY A 127 -0.93 19.08 -3.89
N LYS A 128 -1.62 20.24 -4.01
CA LYS A 128 -2.26 20.87 -2.85
C LYS A 128 -3.25 19.96 -2.14
N LYS A 129 -4.12 19.26 -2.89
CA LYS A 129 -5.08 18.30 -2.32
C LYS A 129 -4.42 17.11 -1.66
N SER A 130 -3.31 16.60 -2.22
CA SER A 130 -2.50 15.54 -1.63
C SER A 130 -1.96 15.97 -0.26
N GLU A 131 -1.37 17.16 -0.17
CA GLU A 131 -0.85 17.73 1.08
C GLU A 131 -1.97 17.95 2.12
N GLU A 132 -3.11 18.51 1.71
CA GLU A 132 -4.28 18.72 2.57
C GLU A 132 -4.80 17.39 3.15
N ALA A 133 -4.97 16.37 2.31
CA ALA A 133 -5.43 15.05 2.75
C ALA A 133 -4.43 14.40 3.72
N ASN A 134 -3.14 14.44 3.40
CA ASN A 134 -2.11 13.90 4.29
C ASN A 134 -2.02 14.67 5.62
N SER A 135 -2.22 15.99 5.61
CA SER A 135 -2.30 16.81 6.83
C SER A 135 -3.48 16.39 7.71
N GLU A 136 -4.65 16.12 7.11
CA GLU A 136 -5.81 15.60 7.85
C GLU A 136 -5.53 14.18 8.40
N ALA A 137 -4.85 13.32 7.66
CA ALA A 137 -4.41 12.01 8.15
C ALA A 137 -3.56 12.13 9.42
N LEU A 138 -2.51 12.96 9.37
CA LEU A 138 -1.60 13.18 10.50
C LEU A 138 -2.26 13.88 11.70
N LYS A 139 -3.19 14.80 11.45
CA LYS A 139 -3.96 15.47 12.50
C LYS A 139 -4.87 14.50 13.26
N ARG A 140 -5.50 13.56 12.56
CA ARG A 140 -6.42 12.58 13.12
C ARG A 140 -5.71 11.36 13.71
N GLY A 141 -4.56 10.99 13.14
CA GLY A 141 -3.72 9.87 13.56
C GLY A 141 -2.24 10.23 13.56
N PRO A 142 -1.73 11.00 14.56
CA PRO A 142 -0.33 11.44 14.57
C PRO A 142 0.68 10.27 14.73
N ARG A 143 0.18 9.08 15.07
CA ARG A 143 0.97 7.84 15.14
C ARG A 143 0.62 6.85 14.03
N GLU A 144 -0.15 7.25 13.01
CA GLU A 144 -0.45 6.38 11.87
C GLU A 144 0.77 6.28 10.93
N PRO A 145 1.41 5.10 10.82
CA PRO A 145 2.64 4.95 10.07
C PRO A 145 2.46 5.21 8.57
N GLN A 146 1.33 4.81 7.98
CA GLN A 146 1.05 5.06 6.57
C GLN A 146 0.96 6.56 6.26
N ALA A 147 0.42 7.38 7.17
CA ALA A 147 0.37 8.82 6.98
C ALA A 147 1.77 9.46 6.95
N TRP A 148 2.72 8.94 7.74
CA TRP A 148 4.11 9.39 7.69
C TRP A 148 4.84 8.87 6.45
N MET A 149 4.54 7.65 6.00
CA MET A 149 5.06 7.14 4.72
C MET A 149 4.61 8.01 3.55
N GLU A 150 3.31 8.34 3.48
CA GLU A 150 2.79 9.23 2.43
C GLU A 150 3.33 10.65 2.53
N LYS A 151 3.61 11.17 3.73
CA LYS A 151 4.34 12.44 3.88
C LYS A 151 5.74 12.34 3.26
N GLY A 152 6.44 11.23 3.49
CA GLY A 152 7.72 10.94 2.83
C GLY A 152 7.58 10.89 1.31
N ASN A 153 6.57 10.18 0.78
CA ASN A 153 6.30 10.10 -0.65
C ASN A 153 6.06 11.49 -1.27
N ILE A 154 5.26 12.34 -0.61
CA ILE A 154 4.99 13.71 -1.07
C ILE A 154 6.29 14.49 -1.20
N GLU A 155 7.14 14.53 -0.16
CA GLU A 155 8.41 15.27 -0.19
C GLU A 155 9.39 14.68 -1.22
N PHE A 156 9.43 13.37 -1.36
CA PHE A 156 10.36 12.66 -2.24
C PHE A 156 10.03 12.88 -3.73
N TYR A 157 8.76 12.78 -4.10
CA TYR A 157 8.34 12.86 -5.52
C TYR A 157 7.92 14.24 -5.98
N LYS A 158 7.67 15.19 -5.07
CA LYS A 158 7.37 16.57 -5.42
C LYS A 158 8.62 17.22 -6.02
N PRO A 159 8.53 17.87 -7.21
CA PRO A 159 9.67 18.59 -7.78
C PRO A 159 10.19 19.69 -6.85
N ALA A 160 11.52 19.90 -6.82
CA ALA A 160 12.17 20.89 -5.96
C ALA A 160 11.63 22.32 -6.18
N ILE A 161 11.25 22.66 -7.43
CA ILE A 161 10.64 23.97 -7.75
C ILE A 161 9.28 24.20 -7.06
N PHE A 162 8.64 23.15 -6.59
CA PHE A 162 7.41 23.20 -5.80
C PHE A 162 7.66 22.90 -4.31
N GLY A 163 8.93 22.92 -3.87
CA GLY A 163 9.31 22.73 -2.49
C GLY A 163 9.47 21.27 -2.07
N GLY A 164 9.61 20.33 -2.99
CA GLY A 164 9.94 18.92 -2.68
C GLY A 164 11.42 18.76 -2.30
N SER A 165 11.71 17.83 -1.41
CA SER A 165 13.06 17.57 -0.92
C SER A 165 13.22 16.09 -0.56
N LYS A 166 14.10 15.39 -1.27
CA LYS A 166 14.45 14.01 -0.95
C LYS A 166 15.08 13.89 0.44
N THR A 167 15.85 14.91 0.84
CA THR A 167 16.46 14.96 2.18
C THR A 167 15.39 15.07 3.26
N ASP A 168 14.35 15.90 3.04
CA ASP A 168 13.26 16.05 4.01
C ASP A 168 12.31 14.84 4.02
N ALA A 169 12.30 14.03 2.96
CA ALA A 169 11.53 12.79 2.92
C ALA A 169 12.07 11.72 3.90
N VAL A 170 13.41 11.65 4.06
CA VAL A 170 14.07 10.63 4.89
C VAL A 170 13.52 10.58 6.32
N PRO A 171 13.47 11.66 7.11
CA PRO A 171 12.96 11.60 8.48
C PRO A 171 11.49 11.18 8.57
N HIS A 172 10.70 11.42 7.52
CA HIS A 172 9.31 10.97 7.47
C HIS A 172 9.21 9.45 7.26
N TYR A 173 10.00 8.88 6.35
CA TYR A 173 10.10 7.43 6.19
C TYR A 173 10.67 6.75 7.44
N GLU A 174 11.74 7.29 8.04
CA GLU A 174 12.30 6.77 9.31
C GLU A 174 11.22 6.73 10.41
N LYS A 175 10.40 7.78 10.51
CA LYS A 175 9.31 7.85 11.48
C LYS A 175 8.21 6.83 11.15
N ALA A 176 7.85 6.66 9.88
CA ALA A 176 6.87 5.66 9.46
C ALA A 176 7.33 4.25 9.83
N VAL A 177 8.56 3.88 9.49
CA VAL A 177 9.16 2.56 9.81
C VAL A 177 9.13 2.33 11.32
N ARG A 178 9.61 3.28 12.12
CA ARG A 178 9.58 3.16 13.59
C ARG A 178 8.15 2.95 14.12
N LEU A 179 7.16 3.67 13.61
CA LEU A 179 5.77 3.54 14.04
C LEU A 179 5.16 2.19 13.65
N PHE A 180 5.53 1.62 12.49
CA PHE A 180 5.16 0.25 12.14
C PHE A 180 5.73 -0.74 13.17
N GLU A 181 7.01 -0.61 13.51
CA GLU A 181 7.73 -1.52 14.41
C GLU A 181 7.32 -1.39 15.88
N GLU A 182 6.91 -0.20 16.32
CA GLU A 182 6.36 0.03 17.65
C GLU A 182 4.93 -0.51 17.83
N SER A 183 4.24 -0.86 16.76
CA SER A 183 2.84 -1.26 16.80
C SER A 183 2.70 -2.78 16.67
N PRO A 184 2.21 -3.50 17.70
CA PRO A 184 2.06 -4.96 17.64
C PRO A 184 1.26 -5.42 16.42
N GLY A 185 1.77 -6.42 15.70
CA GLY A 185 1.12 -7.02 14.53
C GLY A 185 1.13 -6.17 13.26
N ARG A 186 1.64 -4.94 13.31
CA ARG A 186 1.68 -4.05 12.14
C ARG A 186 2.80 -4.38 11.14
N THR A 187 3.73 -5.22 11.50
CA THR A 187 4.82 -5.69 10.63
C THR A 187 4.55 -7.07 10.04
N ASP A 188 3.66 -7.85 10.67
CA ASP A 188 3.37 -9.22 10.27
C ASP A 188 2.63 -9.26 8.93
N ARG A 189 3.25 -9.93 7.95
CA ARG A 189 2.71 -10.11 6.59
C ARG A 189 2.10 -8.81 6.03
N ASN A 190 2.77 -7.69 6.28
CA ASN A 190 2.31 -6.36 5.88
C ASN A 190 3.15 -5.84 4.71
N TRP A 191 2.60 -5.90 3.51
CA TRP A 191 3.26 -5.42 2.29
C TRP A 191 3.48 -3.90 2.31
N VAL A 192 2.62 -3.10 2.99
CA VAL A 192 2.78 -1.65 3.12
C VAL A 192 4.03 -1.32 3.95
N TYR A 193 4.30 -2.11 5.01
CA TYR A 193 5.52 -1.98 5.79
C TYR A 193 6.78 -2.29 4.97
N LEU A 194 6.77 -3.37 4.18
CA LEU A 194 7.89 -3.70 3.30
C LEU A 194 8.10 -2.63 2.22
N ASN A 195 7.01 -2.10 1.66
CA ASN A 195 7.07 -0.98 0.72
C ASN A 195 7.64 0.29 1.35
N CYS A 196 7.29 0.58 2.60
CA CYS A 196 7.84 1.71 3.36
C CYS A 196 9.35 1.55 3.59
N LEU A 197 9.81 0.35 3.96
CA LEU A 197 11.25 0.05 4.09
C LEU A 197 11.98 0.21 2.75
N ALA A 198 11.43 -0.30 1.66
CA ALA A 198 12.02 -0.14 0.33
C ALA A 198 12.12 1.35 -0.06
N GLY A 199 11.06 2.12 0.19
CA GLY A 199 11.06 3.58 -0.01
C GLY A 199 12.12 4.29 0.82
N LEU A 200 12.32 3.90 2.09
CA LEU A 200 13.39 4.43 2.93
C LEU A 200 14.78 4.08 2.36
N GLY A 201 14.99 2.85 1.91
CA GLY A 201 16.26 2.44 1.28
C GLY A 201 16.59 3.30 0.05
N ILE A 202 15.60 3.49 -0.83
CA ILE A 202 15.72 4.35 -2.00
C ILE A 202 16.00 5.81 -1.60
N ALA A 203 15.30 6.32 -0.58
CA ALA A 203 15.51 7.69 -0.11
C ALA A 203 16.93 7.90 0.44
N TYR A 204 17.48 6.92 1.14
CA TYR A 204 18.88 6.97 1.58
C TYR A 204 19.88 6.97 0.42
N GLU A 205 19.66 6.14 -0.62
CA GLU A 205 20.53 6.18 -1.81
C GLU A 205 20.48 7.56 -2.51
N GLU A 206 19.30 8.10 -2.67
CA GLU A 206 19.08 9.39 -3.36
C GLU A 206 19.52 10.62 -2.55
N THR A 207 19.95 10.41 -1.29
CA THR A 207 20.44 11.47 -0.40
C THR A 207 21.87 11.21 0.10
N ASP A 208 22.64 10.41 -0.64
CA ASP A 208 24.05 10.10 -0.39
C ASP A 208 24.30 9.49 0.99
N GLN A 209 23.45 8.52 1.38
CA GLN A 209 23.55 7.77 2.64
C GLN A 209 23.63 6.25 2.37
N PRO A 210 24.63 5.79 1.57
CA PRO A 210 24.65 4.41 1.08
C PRO A 210 24.75 3.35 2.18
N GLU A 211 25.48 3.59 3.28
CA GLU A 211 25.58 2.62 4.37
C GLU A 211 24.21 2.35 5.03
N LYS A 212 23.36 3.39 5.13
CA LYS A 212 22.01 3.24 5.67
C LYS A 212 21.11 2.51 4.68
N ALA A 213 21.21 2.83 3.40
CA ALA A 213 20.48 2.11 2.34
C ALA A 213 20.80 0.61 2.37
N GLY A 214 22.08 0.25 2.41
CA GLY A 214 22.52 -1.16 2.48
C GLY A 214 21.99 -1.89 3.71
N LYS A 215 21.91 -1.23 4.87
CA LYS A 215 21.32 -1.81 6.09
C LYS A 215 19.83 -2.08 5.92
N VAL A 216 19.10 -1.17 5.26
CA VAL A 216 17.65 -1.33 5.02
C VAL A 216 17.40 -2.47 4.03
N TYR A 217 18.14 -2.57 2.94
CA TYR A 217 17.97 -3.67 1.99
C TYR A 217 18.32 -5.03 2.59
N LYS A 218 19.38 -5.11 3.40
CA LYS A 218 19.69 -6.33 4.15
C LYS A 218 18.55 -6.70 5.11
N LYS A 219 18.03 -5.72 5.88
CA LYS A 219 16.89 -5.95 6.78
C LYS A 219 15.68 -6.49 6.03
N LEU A 220 15.37 -5.96 4.83
CA LEU A 220 14.28 -6.48 4.00
C LEU A 220 14.51 -7.93 3.59
N LEU A 221 15.73 -8.30 3.21
CA LEU A 221 16.07 -9.67 2.83
C LEU A 221 16.18 -10.62 4.03
N ASP A 222 16.52 -10.11 5.22
CA ASP A 222 16.50 -10.89 6.47
C ASP A 222 15.05 -11.18 6.91
N LEU A 223 14.13 -10.23 6.70
CA LEU A 223 12.70 -10.41 6.96
C LEU A 223 12.05 -11.34 5.95
N GLU A 224 12.33 -11.12 4.66
CA GLU A 224 11.72 -11.82 3.53
C GLU A 224 12.79 -12.14 2.47
N PRO A 225 13.49 -13.31 2.61
CA PRO A 225 14.57 -13.69 1.68
C PRO A 225 14.10 -13.82 0.22
N ASP A 226 12.81 -14.11 0.02
CA ASP A 226 12.19 -14.27 -1.30
C ASP A 226 11.58 -12.98 -1.86
N PHE A 227 11.80 -11.82 -1.21
CA PHE A 227 11.28 -10.55 -1.72
C PHE A 227 11.96 -10.19 -3.04
N LYS A 228 11.34 -10.60 -4.12
CA LYS A 228 11.89 -10.58 -5.48
C LYS A 228 12.40 -9.20 -5.90
N TRP A 229 11.61 -8.15 -5.68
CA TRP A 229 12.00 -6.80 -6.08
C TRP A 229 13.29 -6.33 -5.40
N VAL A 230 13.42 -6.57 -4.11
CA VAL A 230 14.64 -6.20 -3.37
C VAL A 230 15.80 -7.10 -3.74
N ARG A 231 15.58 -8.43 -3.82
CA ARG A 231 16.62 -9.42 -4.08
C ARG A 231 17.19 -9.31 -5.50
N ASP A 232 16.34 -9.10 -6.50
CA ASP A 232 16.71 -9.20 -7.91
C ASP A 232 17.00 -7.82 -8.55
N GLU A 233 16.51 -6.72 -7.95
CA GLU A 233 16.65 -5.38 -8.52
C GLU A 233 17.31 -4.39 -7.54
N LEU A 234 16.65 -3.98 -6.44
CA LEU A 234 17.12 -2.88 -5.59
C LEU A 234 18.51 -3.17 -4.98
N TYR A 235 18.69 -4.31 -4.34
CA TYR A 235 19.96 -4.63 -3.67
C TYR A 235 21.11 -4.88 -4.65
N PRO A 236 20.94 -5.60 -5.76
CA PRO A 236 21.98 -5.69 -6.79
C PRO A 236 22.33 -4.34 -7.42
N ASP A 237 21.36 -3.46 -7.67
CA ASP A 237 21.61 -2.12 -8.20
C ASP A 237 22.42 -1.27 -7.22
N TYR A 238 22.03 -1.31 -5.95
CA TYR A 238 22.78 -0.68 -4.87
C TYR A 238 24.24 -1.17 -4.85
N LEU A 239 24.49 -2.49 -4.85
CA LEU A 239 25.85 -3.06 -4.83
C LEU A 239 26.68 -2.63 -6.04
N ARG A 240 26.07 -2.56 -7.23
CA ARG A 240 26.75 -2.09 -8.45
C ARG A 240 27.18 -0.62 -8.35
N LYS A 241 26.39 0.24 -7.71
CA LYS A 241 26.76 1.65 -7.47
C LYS A 241 27.96 1.73 -6.53
N GLN A 242 27.93 0.97 -5.41
CA GLN A 242 29.00 0.98 -4.41
C GLN A 242 30.35 0.43 -4.95
N SER A 243 30.33 -0.38 -5.99
CA SER A 243 31.57 -0.94 -6.59
C SER A 243 32.24 0.00 -7.61
N ARG A 244 31.62 1.14 -7.91
CA ARG A 244 32.13 2.12 -8.88
C ARG A 244 32.75 3.35 -8.24
N ASP A 245 32.49 3.53 -6.96
CA ASP A 245 33.10 4.56 -6.09
C ASP A 245 34.31 4.00 -5.35
#